data_8e7bba89853c11185dea9253615f50af
#
_entry.id   8e7bba89853c11185dea9253615f50af
#
_cell.length_a   1.000
_cell.length_b   1.000
_cell.length_c   1.000
_cell.angle_alpha   90.00
_cell.angle_beta   90.00
_cell.angle_gamma   90.00
#
_symmetry.space_group_name_H-M   'P 1'
#
loop_
_entity.id
_entity.type
_entity.pdbx_description
1 polymer ?
#
loop_
_entity_poly.entity_id
_entity_poly.type
_entity_poly.pdbx_seq_one_letter_code
_entity_poly.pdbx_strand_id
1 'polypeptide(L)'
;AGIEVILDVVYNHTCEGDHQGPTYSYRGIDSATYYIETGNRESPYANFSGTGNTLDTSNPAVRRLILDSLRYWAKEMHVDGFRFDLASVFSRTSDGKVDLSQPPLFDQIASDPELAHVRLIAEPWDASGLYQLGAAFPGRTWMQWNGRFRDSLQRFVRGDRGQIPELMTRIYGSSDLFPDDVFHAFRPFQSVNYLSSHDGFTMADLVSYSEKHNAANGQDNRDGPNEFSCNSGWEGDQDAPQEVLDL
;
A
#
# COMPACT_ATOMS: atom_id res chain seq x y z
N ALA A 1 17.75 5.45 -21.33
CA ALA A 1 18.46 6.26 -20.33
C ALA A 1 18.95 5.41 -19.13
N GLY A 2 18.61 4.12 -19.08
CA GLY A 2 18.99 3.23 -17.97
C GLY A 2 18.20 3.47 -16.66
N ILE A 3 17.04 4.11 -16.75
CA ILE A 3 16.13 4.33 -15.63
C ILE A 3 14.91 3.46 -15.86
N GLU A 4 14.54 2.65 -14.87
CA GLU A 4 13.32 1.84 -14.87
C GLU A 4 12.09 2.69 -14.58
N VAL A 5 10.99 2.38 -15.24
CA VAL A 5 9.68 3.01 -15.04
C VAL A 5 8.76 2.03 -14.32
N ILE A 6 8.40 2.36 -13.09
CA ILE A 6 7.44 1.61 -12.28
C ILE A 6 6.11 2.33 -12.29
N LEU A 7 5.08 1.65 -12.78
CA LEU A 7 3.72 2.20 -12.78
C LEU A 7 3.02 1.86 -11.46
N ASP A 8 2.47 2.89 -10.82
CA ASP A 8 1.62 2.71 -9.63
C ASP A 8 0.19 2.38 -10.08
N VAL A 9 -0.30 1.18 -9.74
CA VAL A 9 -1.57 0.65 -10.23
C VAL A 9 -2.57 0.44 -9.11
N VAL A 10 -3.80 0.88 -9.37
CA VAL A 10 -4.92 0.77 -8.45
C VAL A 10 -5.93 -0.23 -9.02
N TYR A 11 -5.87 -1.47 -8.52
CA TYR A 11 -6.82 -2.54 -8.88
C TYR A 11 -7.66 -3.02 -7.69
N ASN A 12 -7.57 -2.32 -6.56
CA ASN A 12 -8.30 -2.68 -5.36
C ASN A 12 -9.68 -2.01 -5.28
N HIS A 13 -9.88 -0.88 -5.98
CA HIS A 13 -11.15 -0.14 -5.99
C HIS A 13 -11.34 0.63 -7.30
N THR A 14 -12.49 1.28 -7.44
CA THR A 14 -12.76 2.25 -8.49
C THR A 14 -13.12 3.61 -7.91
N CYS A 15 -13.00 4.66 -8.72
CA CYS A 15 -13.37 6.02 -8.34
C CYS A 15 -14.89 6.27 -8.25
N GLU A 16 -15.71 5.20 -8.30
CA GLU A 16 -17.17 5.30 -8.12
C GLU A 16 -17.60 5.52 -6.66
N GLY A 17 -16.66 5.41 -5.69
CA GLY A 17 -16.96 5.58 -4.27
C GLY A 17 -17.88 4.49 -3.72
N ASP A 18 -18.74 4.86 -2.77
CA ASP A 18 -19.77 3.97 -2.21
C ASP A 18 -21.06 3.94 -3.08
N HIS A 19 -22.14 3.38 -2.55
CA HIS A 19 -23.41 3.24 -3.25
C HIS A 19 -24.07 4.59 -3.63
N GLN A 20 -23.66 5.70 -3.02
CA GLN A 20 -24.14 7.05 -3.32
C GLN A 20 -23.29 7.74 -4.37
N GLY A 21 -22.14 7.16 -4.72
CA GLY A 21 -21.24 7.69 -5.72
C GLY A 21 -21.79 7.51 -7.16
N PRO A 22 -21.12 8.11 -8.14
CA PRO A 22 -21.54 8.06 -9.54
C PRO A 22 -21.40 6.66 -10.14
N THR A 23 -22.17 6.36 -11.19
CA THR A 23 -22.11 5.12 -11.95
C THR A 23 -21.51 5.40 -13.32
N TYR A 24 -20.22 5.19 -13.48
CA TYR A 24 -19.50 5.42 -14.75
C TYR A 24 -18.37 4.43 -15.02
N SER A 25 -18.22 3.42 -14.19
CA SER A 25 -17.27 2.31 -14.38
C SER A 25 -18.02 0.96 -14.33
N TYR A 26 -17.47 -0.04 -13.63
CA TYR A 26 -17.98 -1.42 -13.64
C TYR A 26 -19.34 -1.58 -12.96
N ARG A 27 -19.72 -0.69 -12.07
CA ARG A 27 -21.03 -0.70 -11.43
C ARG A 27 -22.17 -0.66 -12.47
N GLY A 28 -21.99 0.14 -13.53
CA GLY A 28 -22.96 0.24 -14.61
C GLY A 28 -22.95 -0.94 -15.60
N ILE A 29 -21.91 -1.78 -15.53
CA ILE A 29 -21.75 -2.94 -16.41
C ILE A 29 -22.32 -4.20 -15.74
N ASP A 30 -21.73 -4.59 -14.61
CA ASP A 30 -22.13 -5.78 -13.83
C ASP A 30 -21.54 -5.68 -12.42
N SER A 31 -22.27 -5.04 -11.51
CA SER A 31 -21.82 -4.79 -10.14
C SER A 31 -21.41 -6.08 -9.41
N ALA A 32 -22.24 -7.11 -9.50
CA ALA A 32 -22.03 -8.37 -8.78
C ALA A 32 -20.79 -9.15 -9.26
N THR A 33 -20.36 -8.93 -10.50
CA THR A 33 -19.14 -9.55 -11.03
C THR A 33 -17.88 -8.81 -10.57
N TYR A 34 -17.93 -7.46 -10.50
CA TYR A 34 -16.72 -6.67 -10.30
C TYR A 34 -16.47 -6.27 -8.86
N TYR A 35 -17.50 -6.17 -8.00
CA TYR A 35 -17.34 -5.69 -6.63
C TYR A 35 -17.66 -6.76 -5.60
N ILE A 36 -16.99 -6.69 -4.46
CA ILE A 36 -17.36 -7.47 -3.28
C ILE A 36 -18.62 -6.84 -2.68
N GLU A 37 -19.75 -7.55 -2.76
CA GLU A 37 -21.03 -7.10 -2.24
C GLU A 37 -21.30 -7.70 -0.86
N THR A 38 -21.82 -6.86 0.06
CA THR A 38 -22.10 -7.26 1.46
C THR A 38 -23.47 -7.94 1.61
N GLY A 39 -24.36 -7.81 0.63
CA GLY A 39 -25.77 -8.17 0.76
C GLY A 39 -26.61 -7.20 1.61
N ASN A 40 -25.99 -6.18 2.21
CA ASN A 40 -26.69 -5.13 2.95
C ASN A 40 -27.15 -4.03 1.99
N ARG A 41 -28.45 -3.69 1.98
CA ARG A 41 -29.01 -2.67 1.08
C ARG A 41 -28.54 -1.24 1.41
N GLU A 42 -28.21 -0.97 2.65
CA GLU A 42 -27.75 0.35 3.10
C GLU A 42 -26.26 0.60 2.84
N SER A 43 -25.49 -0.48 2.76
CA SER A 43 -24.06 -0.46 2.45
C SER A 43 -23.70 -1.67 1.60
N PRO A 44 -24.08 -1.67 0.31
CA PRO A 44 -24.02 -2.85 -0.53
C PRO A 44 -22.59 -3.28 -0.89
N TYR A 45 -21.60 -2.38 -0.79
CA TYR A 45 -20.22 -2.68 -1.13
C TYR A 45 -19.34 -2.85 0.10
N ALA A 46 -18.50 -3.89 0.08
CA ALA A 46 -17.41 -4.00 1.04
C ALA A 46 -16.38 -2.89 0.79
N ASN A 47 -15.85 -2.32 1.87
CA ASN A 47 -14.92 -1.18 1.81
C ASN A 47 -13.58 -1.51 2.48
N PHE A 48 -12.81 -2.41 1.86
CA PHE A 48 -11.46 -2.74 2.31
C PHE A 48 -10.40 -1.77 1.77
N SER A 49 -10.79 -0.93 0.82
CA SER A 49 -9.92 0.10 0.23
C SER A 49 -9.96 1.45 0.96
N GLY A 50 -10.97 1.68 1.82
CA GLY A 50 -11.20 2.99 2.45
C GLY A 50 -11.94 3.99 1.55
N THR A 51 -12.20 3.66 0.28
CA THR A 51 -12.77 4.59 -0.72
C THR A 51 -14.26 4.38 -1.00
N GLY A 52 -14.87 3.36 -0.38
CA GLY A 52 -16.29 3.06 -0.48
C GLY A 52 -16.64 1.81 -1.27
N ASN A 53 -15.70 1.23 -2.02
CA ASN A 53 -15.88 -0.03 -2.74
C ASN A 53 -14.59 -0.86 -2.76
N THR A 54 -14.73 -2.12 -3.12
CA THR A 54 -13.60 -3.04 -3.30
C THR A 54 -13.88 -3.94 -4.49
N LEU A 55 -12.90 -4.05 -5.41
CA LEU A 55 -12.99 -4.99 -6.53
C LEU A 55 -12.79 -6.43 -6.06
N ASP A 56 -13.61 -7.33 -6.58
CA ASP A 56 -13.56 -8.77 -6.27
C ASP A 56 -12.51 -9.49 -7.11
N THR A 57 -11.26 -9.50 -6.65
CA THR A 57 -10.18 -10.23 -7.32
C THR A 57 -10.26 -11.75 -7.17
N SER A 58 -11.18 -12.27 -6.36
CA SER A 58 -11.51 -13.70 -6.35
C SER A 58 -12.34 -14.12 -7.57
N ASN A 59 -12.98 -13.16 -8.27
CA ASN A 59 -13.73 -13.40 -9.49
C ASN A 59 -12.78 -13.51 -10.70
N PRO A 60 -12.90 -14.59 -11.51
CA PRO A 60 -12.06 -14.77 -12.70
C PRO A 60 -12.13 -13.66 -13.74
N ALA A 61 -13.28 -12.98 -13.89
CA ALA A 61 -13.45 -11.88 -14.85
C ALA A 61 -12.63 -10.67 -14.43
N VAL A 62 -12.62 -10.33 -13.13
CA VAL A 62 -11.81 -9.24 -12.56
C VAL A 62 -10.32 -9.55 -12.71
N ARG A 63 -9.89 -10.79 -12.40
CA ARG A 63 -8.49 -11.19 -12.61
C ARG A 63 -8.05 -11.08 -14.06
N ARG A 64 -8.92 -11.51 -15.00
CA ARG A 64 -8.62 -11.37 -16.44
C ARG A 64 -8.42 -9.90 -16.82
N LEU A 65 -9.31 -9.02 -16.37
CA LEU A 65 -9.18 -7.57 -16.59
C LEU A 65 -7.83 -7.04 -16.10
N ILE A 66 -7.43 -7.42 -14.88
CA ILE A 66 -6.16 -7.00 -14.28
C ILE A 66 -4.97 -7.53 -15.09
N LEU A 67 -4.96 -8.83 -15.41
CA LEU A 67 -3.88 -9.45 -16.18
C LEU A 67 -3.74 -8.84 -17.58
N ASP A 68 -4.85 -8.60 -18.27
CA ASP A 68 -4.84 -8.00 -19.61
C ASP A 68 -4.32 -6.55 -19.55
N SER A 69 -4.67 -5.81 -18.50
CA SER A 69 -4.13 -4.48 -18.25
C SER A 69 -2.61 -4.51 -17.97
N LEU A 70 -2.16 -5.38 -17.09
CA LEU A 70 -0.73 -5.54 -16.77
C LEU A 70 0.10 -5.91 -18.01
N ARG A 71 -0.38 -6.88 -18.80
CA ARG A 71 0.26 -7.27 -20.08
C ARG A 71 0.34 -6.11 -21.05
N TYR A 72 -0.73 -5.34 -21.21
CA TYR A 72 -0.73 -4.17 -22.08
C TYR A 72 0.33 -3.16 -21.66
N TRP A 73 0.41 -2.79 -20.38
CA TRP A 73 1.39 -1.84 -19.88
C TRP A 73 2.83 -2.36 -20.00
N ALA A 74 3.05 -3.65 -19.72
CA ALA A 74 4.39 -4.25 -19.82
C ALA A 74 4.84 -4.39 -21.29
N LYS A 75 3.96 -4.86 -22.17
CA LYS A 75 4.31 -5.26 -23.52
C LYS A 75 4.21 -4.13 -24.54
N GLU A 76 3.12 -3.36 -24.50
CA GLU A 76 2.85 -2.30 -25.47
C GLU A 76 3.42 -0.96 -25.03
N MET A 77 3.36 -0.68 -23.71
CA MET A 77 3.83 0.58 -23.15
C MET A 77 5.25 0.49 -22.55
N HIS A 78 5.81 -0.72 -22.47
CA HIS A 78 7.20 -1.00 -22.05
C HIS A 78 7.54 -0.46 -20.66
N VAL A 79 6.62 -0.58 -19.68
CA VAL A 79 6.95 -0.30 -18.28
C VAL A 79 7.78 -1.46 -17.69
N ASP A 80 8.70 -1.14 -16.79
CA ASP A 80 9.64 -2.10 -16.20
C ASP A 80 9.07 -2.79 -14.96
N GLY A 81 7.98 -2.27 -14.40
CA GLY A 81 7.34 -2.87 -13.24
C GLY A 81 6.08 -2.16 -12.77
N PHE A 82 5.53 -2.69 -11.69
CA PHE A 82 4.29 -2.20 -11.08
C PHE A 82 4.41 -2.11 -9.56
N ARG A 83 3.92 -1.02 -8.99
CA ARG A 83 3.61 -0.91 -7.57
C ARG A 83 2.10 -1.04 -7.39
N PHE A 84 1.65 -1.98 -6.59
CA PHE A 84 0.24 -2.26 -6.37
C PHE A 84 -0.24 -1.59 -5.08
N ASP A 85 -1.15 -0.67 -5.25
CA ASP A 85 -1.87 -0.01 -4.17
C ASP A 85 -2.69 -1.03 -3.37
N LEU A 86 -2.62 -0.97 -2.03
CA LEU A 86 -3.36 -1.83 -1.09
C LEU A 86 -3.39 -3.32 -1.52
N ALA A 87 -2.24 -3.89 -1.86
CA ALA A 87 -2.15 -5.22 -2.47
C ALA A 87 -2.71 -6.36 -1.59
N SER A 88 -2.85 -6.16 -0.29
CA SER A 88 -3.52 -7.13 0.59
C SER A 88 -5.01 -7.30 0.32
N VAL A 89 -5.65 -6.35 -0.37
CA VAL A 89 -7.03 -6.51 -0.85
C VAL A 89 -7.17 -7.72 -1.75
N PHE A 90 -6.14 -8.07 -2.52
CA PHE A 90 -6.16 -9.23 -3.44
C PHE A 90 -6.16 -10.59 -2.71
N SER A 91 -5.96 -10.60 -1.40
CA SER A 91 -6.18 -11.76 -0.55
C SER A 91 -7.63 -11.93 -0.09
N ARG A 92 -8.54 -11.01 -0.46
CA ARG A 92 -9.95 -11.08 -0.08
C ARG A 92 -10.73 -11.99 -1.04
N THR A 93 -11.63 -12.76 -0.45
CA THR A 93 -12.62 -13.57 -1.18
C THR A 93 -13.90 -12.77 -1.42
N SER A 94 -14.80 -13.27 -2.26
CA SER A 94 -16.09 -12.61 -2.57
C SER A 94 -16.99 -12.38 -1.34
N ASP A 95 -16.80 -13.13 -0.25
CA ASP A 95 -17.47 -12.91 1.03
C ASP A 95 -16.67 -12.01 2.01
N GLY A 96 -15.59 -11.38 1.52
CA GLY A 96 -14.74 -10.46 2.29
C GLY A 96 -13.75 -11.10 3.25
N LYS A 97 -13.73 -12.44 3.36
CA LYS A 97 -12.73 -13.14 4.18
C LYS A 97 -11.35 -13.08 3.55
N VAL A 98 -10.33 -13.36 4.33
CA VAL A 98 -8.95 -13.41 3.86
C VAL A 98 -8.57 -14.84 3.50
N ASP A 99 -8.19 -15.08 2.26
CA ASP A 99 -7.50 -16.31 1.86
C ASP A 99 -6.01 -16.17 2.19
N LEU A 100 -5.57 -16.92 3.20
CA LEU A 100 -4.16 -16.96 3.63
C LEU A 100 -3.35 -18.02 2.90
N SER A 101 -4.00 -18.89 2.13
CA SER A 101 -3.35 -20.03 1.52
C SER A 101 -2.77 -19.72 0.15
N GLN A 102 -3.61 -19.28 -0.77
CA GLN A 102 -3.23 -19.12 -2.17
C GLN A 102 -4.21 -18.22 -2.93
N PRO A 103 -4.20 -16.89 -2.68
CA PRO A 103 -5.06 -15.98 -3.42
C PRO A 103 -4.72 -16.04 -4.91
N PRO A 104 -5.70 -16.33 -5.81
CA PRO A 104 -5.41 -16.79 -7.17
C PRO A 104 -4.75 -15.73 -8.06
N LEU A 105 -4.91 -14.43 -7.78
CA LEU A 105 -4.29 -13.37 -8.59
C LEU A 105 -2.76 -13.39 -8.51
N PHE A 106 -2.19 -13.64 -7.32
CA PHE A 106 -0.73 -13.70 -7.14
C PHE A 106 -0.10 -14.83 -7.95
N ASP A 107 -0.73 -16.01 -7.93
CA ASP A 107 -0.25 -17.16 -8.69
C ASP A 107 -0.36 -16.93 -10.20
N GLN A 108 -1.44 -16.29 -10.65
CA GLN A 108 -1.64 -15.99 -12.07
C GLN A 108 -0.63 -14.97 -12.58
N ILE A 109 -0.31 -13.93 -11.79
CA ILE A 109 0.75 -12.98 -12.14
C ILE A 109 2.12 -13.68 -12.14
N ALA A 110 2.42 -14.50 -11.13
CA ALA A 110 3.70 -15.19 -11.01
C ALA A 110 3.95 -16.24 -12.12
N SER A 111 2.90 -16.84 -12.65
CA SER A 111 2.97 -17.85 -13.73
C SER A 111 2.84 -17.25 -15.13
N ASP A 112 2.62 -15.96 -15.26
CA ASP A 112 2.43 -15.30 -16.54
C ASP A 112 3.77 -15.04 -17.24
N PRO A 113 4.05 -15.67 -18.40
CA PRO A 113 5.34 -15.50 -19.08
C PRO A 113 5.55 -14.07 -19.62
N GLU A 114 4.48 -13.33 -19.90
CA GLU A 114 4.57 -11.93 -20.35
C GLU A 114 4.93 -10.98 -19.22
N LEU A 115 4.71 -11.39 -17.96
CA LEU A 115 5.02 -10.61 -16.75
C LEU A 115 6.29 -11.12 -16.01
N ALA A 116 6.96 -12.15 -16.52
CA ALA A 116 8.09 -12.78 -15.83
C ALA A 116 9.30 -11.86 -15.62
N HIS A 117 9.40 -10.78 -16.40
CA HIS A 117 10.54 -9.85 -16.38
C HIS A 117 10.25 -8.54 -15.65
N VAL A 118 9.00 -8.29 -15.24
CA VAL A 118 8.63 -7.03 -14.60
C VAL A 118 8.89 -7.08 -13.10
N ARG A 119 9.22 -5.93 -12.53
CA ARG A 119 9.32 -5.75 -11.08
C ARG A 119 7.93 -5.63 -10.47
N LEU A 120 7.70 -6.35 -9.39
CA LEU A 120 6.44 -6.33 -8.66
C LEU A 120 6.70 -5.79 -7.25
N ILE A 121 6.00 -4.73 -6.88
CA ILE A 121 6.11 -4.08 -5.59
C ILE A 121 4.72 -4.02 -4.96
N ALA A 122 4.60 -4.40 -3.72
CA ALA A 122 3.35 -4.36 -2.99
C ALA A 122 3.34 -3.29 -1.91
N GLU A 123 2.20 -2.68 -1.75
CA GLU A 123 1.77 -2.10 -0.50
C GLU A 123 1.07 -3.22 0.30
N PRO A 124 1.72 -3.85 1.29
CA PRO A 124 1.27 -5.13 1.86
C PRO A 124 0.25 -4.97 3.00
N TRP A 125 -0.72 -4.08 2.83
CA TRP A 125 -1.84 -3.84 3.75
C TRP A 125 -3.12 -3.47 3.01
N ASP A 126 -4.22 -3.34 3.77
CA ASP A 126 -5.48 -2.75 3.32
C ASP A 126 -5.99 -1.72 4.34
N ALA A 127 -7.03 -0.96 3.96
CA ALA A 127 -7.60 0.08 4.82
C ALA A 127 -8.45 -0.45 5.98
N SER A 128 -8.72 -1.76 6.03
CA SER A 128 -9.51 -2.39 7.11
C SER A 128 -8.64 -3.03 8.20
N GLY A 129 -7.32 -2.88 8.11
CA GLY A 129 -6.37 -3.37 9.12
C GLY A 129 -5.68 -4.69 8.81
N LEU A 130 -5.89 -5.28 7.63
CA LEU A 130 -5.08 -6.41 7.18
C LEU A 130 -3.68 -5.92 6.86
N TYR A 131 -2.66 -6.48 7.53
CA TYR A 131 -1.26 -6.10 7.38
C TYR A 131 -0.42 -7.37 7.18
N GLN A 132 0.05 -7.59 5.94
CA GLN A 132 0.71 -8.84 5.52
C GLN A 132 2.22 -8.68 5.25
N LEU A 133 2.84 -7.62 5.75
CA LEU A 133 4.26 -7.34 5.50
C LEU A 133 5.16 -8.53 5.87
N GLY A 134 6.10 -8.84 5.00
CA GLY A 134 7.06 -9.92 5.15
C GLY A 134 6.52 -11.26 4.68
N ALA A 135 6.80 -12.33 5.44
CA ALA A 135 6.47 -13.71 5.08
C ALA A 135 4.95 -14.00 5.06
N ALA A 136 4.13 -13.13 5.61
CA ALA A 136 2.67 -13.24 5.55
C ALA A 136 2.07 -12.80 4.20
N PHE A 137 2.83 -12.10 3.35
CA PHE A 137 2.36 -11.64 2.05
C PHE A 137 2.42 -12.77 1.00
N PRO A 138 1.32 -13.03 0.25
CA PRO A 138 1.25 -14.16 -0.67
C PRO A 138 2.19 -14.04 -1.88
N GLY A 139 2.50 -12.82 -2.30
CA GLY A 139 3.41 -12.54 -3.42
C GLY A 139 4.87 -12.81 -3.07
N ARG A 140 5.29 -14.07 -3.14
CA ARG A 140 6.62 -14.54 -2.67
C ARG A 140 7.82 -13.87 -3.34
N THR A 141 7.68 -13.43 -4.58
CA THR A 141 8.75 -12.78 -5.35
C THR A 141 8.63 -11.25 -5.36
N TRP A 142 7.60 -10.72 -4.75
CA TRP A 142 7.32 -9.29 -4.77
C TRP A 142 8.20 -8.55 -3.75
N MET A 143 8.64 -7.38 -4.13
CA MET A 143 9.17 -6.40 -3.19
C MET A 143 8.00 -5.80 -2.41
N GLN A 144 8.25 -5.37 -1.18
CA GLN A 144 7.19 -4.89 -0.28
C GLN A 144 7.61 -3.58 0.36
N TRP A 145 6.71 -2.61 0.39
CA TRP A 145 6.90 -1.39 1.16
C TRP A 145 6.98 -1.72 2.65
N ASN A 146 8.12 -1.41 3.27
CA ASN A 146 8.37 -1.74 4.66
C ASN A 146 7.92 -0.61 5.60
N GLY A 147 6.63 -0.59 5.96
CA GLY A 147 6.09 0.39 6.90
C GLY A 147 6.74 0.32 8.29
N ARG A 148 7.20 -0.87 8.73
CA ARG A 148 7.93 -0.98 10.01
C ARG A 148 9.30 -0.31 9.96
N PHE A 149 9.98 -0.33 8.80
CA PHE A 149 11.21 0.43 8.62
C PHE A 149 10.94 1.93 8.77
N ARG A 150 9.94 2.45 8.06
CA ARG A 150 9.50 3.85 8.16
C ARG A 150 9.25 4.25 9.63
N ASP A 151 8.39 3.51 10.30
CA ASP A 151 7.95 3.83 11.66
C ASP A 151 9.11 3.80 12.66
N SER A 152 9.99 2.80 12.56
CA SER A 152 11.16 2.68 13.44
C SER A 152 12.15 3.80 13.24
N LEU A 153 12.38 4.22 11.97
CA LEU A 153 13.29 5.30 11.65
C LEU A 153 12.74 6.65 12.10
N GLN A 154 11.47 6.92 11.86
CA GLN A 154 10.80 8.16 12.32
C GLN A 154 10.85 8.28 13.84
N ARG A 155 10.53 7.21 14.58
CA ARG A 155 10.61 7.19 16.05
C ARG A 155 12.03 7.42 16.58
N PHE A 156 13.02 6.82 15.92
CA PHE A 156 14.41 7.01 16.30
C PHE A 156 14.86 8.45 16.10
N VAL A 157 14.55 9.04 14.96
CA VAL A 157 14.89 10.45 14.65
C VAL A 157 14.17 11.41 15.60
N ARG A 158 12.91 11.14 15.95
CA ARG A 158 12.17 11.90 16.95
C ARG A 158 12.76 11.80 18.38
N GLY A 159 13.64 10.84 18.64
CA GLY A 159 14.27 10.63 19.95
C GLY A 159 13.47 9.74 20.91
N ASP A 160 12.54 8.93 20.42
CA ASP A 160 11.79 7.99 21.24
C ASP A 160 12.74 7.00 21.92
N ARG A 161 12.50 6.74 23.21
CA ARG A 161 13.36 5.85 24.00
C ARG A 161 13.18 4.39 23.57
N GLY A 162 14.26 3.62 23.59
CA GLY A 162 14.23 2.17 23.35
C GLY A 162 14.16 1.78 21.88
N GLN A 163 14.33 2.69 20.93
CA GLN A 163 14.22 2.41 19.48
C GLN A 163 15.44 1.71 18.88
N ILE A 164 16.61 1.72 19.54
CA ILE A 164 17.85 1.19 18.98
C ILE A 164 17.73 -0.30 18.54
N PRO A 165 17.20 -1.23 19.35
CA PRO A 165 17.10 -2.64 18.94
C PRO A 165 16.22 -2.83 17.70
N GLU A 166 15.07 -2.13 17.65
CA GLU A 166 14.16 -2.20 16.51
C GLU A 166 14.81 -1.62 15.26
N LEU A 167 15.39 -0.43 15.35
CA LEU A 167 16.09 0.21 14.24
C LEU A 167 17.24 -0.66 13.71
N MET A 168 18.03 -1.28 14.60
CA MET A 168 19.10 -2.18 14.16
C MET A 168 18.55 -3.38 13.38
N THR A 169 17.44 -3.97 13.82
CA THR A 169 16.76 -5.04 13.08
C THR A 169 16.33 -4.57 11.70
N ARG A 170 15.79 -3.35 11.60
CA ARG A 170 15.39 -2.75 10.30
C ARG A 170 16.58 -2.52 9.37
N ILE A 171 17.65 -1.92 9.88
CA ILE A 171 18.88 -1.63 9.10
C ILE A 171 19.58 -2.92 8.63
N TYR A 172 19.59 -3.96 9.44
CA TYR A 172 20.15 -5.27 9.07
C TYR A 172 19.23 -6.11 8.16
N GLY A 173 18.26 -5.49 7.47
CA GLY A 173 17.45 -6.13 6.42
C GLY A 173 16.14 -6.71 6.92
N SER A 174 15.67 -6.32 8.11
CA SER A 174 14.38 -6.77 8.66
C SER A 174 14.23 -8.30 8.64
N SER A 175 15.20 -9.04 9.19
CA SER A 175 15.26 -10.51 9.13
C SER A 175 14.08 -11.21 9.82
N ASP A 176 13.38 -10.53 10.71
CA ASP A 176 12.12 -10.99 11.31
C ASP A 176 10.94 -10.97 10.32
N LEU A 177 11.03 -10.17 9.26
CA LEU A 177 10.04 -10.04 8.19
C LEU A 177 10.51 -10.78 6.94
N PHE A 178 11.77 -10.66 6.60
CA PHE A 178 12.40 -11.23 5.42
C PHE A 178 13.55 -12.15 5.83
N PRO A 179 13.24 -13.33 6.38
CA PRO A 179 14.27 -14.28 6.79
C PRO A 179 15.03 -14.76 5.55
N ASP A 180 16.34 -14.53 5.53
CA ASP A 180 17.21 -14.95 4.43
C ASP A 180 17.52 -16.43 4.52
N ASP A 181 16.50 -17.27 4.34
CA ASP A 181 16.65 -18.71 4.36
C ASP A 181 16.11 -19.37 3.09
N VAL A 182 16.61 -20.57 2.82
CA VAL A 182 16.29 -21.33 1.60
C VAL A 182 14.86 -21.88 1.57
N PHE A 183 14.17 -21.93 2.72
CA PHE A 183 12.86 -22.54 2.84
C PHE A 183 11.72 -21.54 2.58
N HIS A 184 11.92 -20.26 2.91
CA HIS A 184 10.85 -19.26 2.86
C HIS A 184 10.85 -18.39 1.61
N ALA A 185 11.92 -18.43 0.82
CA ALA A 185 12.10 -17.63 -0.40
C ALA A 185 11.98 -16.09 -0.20
N PHE A 186 11.95 -15.61 1.05
CA PHE A 186 11.96 -14.19 1.37
C PHE A 186 13.39 -13.72 1.62
N ARG A 187 13.74 -12.57 1.06
CA ARG A 187 15.09 -12.02 1.07
C ARG A 187 15.09 -10.56 1.50
N PRO A 188 16.15 -10.08 2.16
CA PRO A 188 16.26 -8.68 2.59
C PRO A 188 16.06 -7.67 1.45
N PHE A 189 16.46 -8.00 0.22
CA PHE A 189 16.29 -7.12 -0.94
C PHE A 189 14.82 -6.90 -1.35
N GLN A 190 13.89 -7.72 -0.86
CA GLN A 190 12.46 -7.51 -1.08
C GLN A 190 11.88 -6.39 -0.21
N SER A 191 12.61 -5.95 0.80
CA SER A 191 12.22 -4.82 1.64
C SER A 191 12.48 -3.50 0.91
N VAL A 192 11.43 -2.79 0.55
CA VAL A 192 11.51 -1.41 0.07
C VAL A 192 11.50 -0.49 1.29
N ASN A 193 12.69 0.00 1.64
CA ASN A 193 12.88 0.88 2.78
C ASN A 193 12.62 2.33 2.40
N TYR A 194 11.82 3.04 3.18
CA TYR A 194 11.50 4.45 2.94
C TYR A 194 11.26 5.17 4.27
N LEU A 195 11.37 6.50 4.26
CA LEU A 195 11.09 7.37 5.40
C LEU A 195 9.73 8.07 5.24
N SER A 196 9.43 8.51 4.04
CA SER A 196 8.21 9.22 3.67
C SER A 196 7.72 8.73 2.30
N SER A 197 6.43 8.82 2.04
CA SER A 197 5.80 8.45 0.78
C SER A 197 4.79 9.53 0.36
N HIS A 198 3.88 9.21 -0.56
CA HIS A 198 2.77 10.10 -0.93
C HIS A 198 1.68 10.16 0.16
N ASP A 199 1.63 9.16 1.05
CA ASP A 199 0.79 9.17 2.24
C ASP A 199 1.53 9.79 3.42
N GLY A 200 0.78 10.45 4.31
CA GLY A 200 1.34 11.02 5.53
C GLY A 200 2.02 12.37 5.32
N PHE A 201 2.98 12.67 6.18
CA PHE A 201 3.70 13.94 6.15
C PHE A 201 4.79 13.95 5.06
N THR A 202 5.01 15.12 4.46
CA THR A 202 6.26 15.36 3.73
C THR A 202 7.46 15.29 4.67
N MET A 203 8.68 15.17 4.14
CA MET A 203 9.88 15.20 4.98
C MET A 203 10.03 16.51 5.75
N ALA A 204 9.59 17.63 5.17
CA ALA A 204 9.57 18.92 5.86
C ALA A 204 8.54 18.93 7.00
N ASP A 205 7.33 18.43 6.75
CA ASP A 205 6.27 18.41 7.75
C ASP A 205 6.59 17.46 8.92
N LEU A 206 7.32 16.37 8.68
CA LEU A 206 7.77 15.45 9.74
C LEU A 206 8.61 16.13 10.83
N VAL A 207 9.29 17.21 10.49
CA VAL A 207 10.15 17.96 11.42
C VAL A 207 9.58 19.31 11.81
N SER A 208 8.43 19.71 11.24
CA SER A 208 7.83 21.03 11.45
C SER A 208 6.47 20.98 12.16
N TYR A 209 5.76 19.84 12.10
CA TYR A 209 4.41 19.73 12.65
C TYR A 209 4.30 18.55 13.61
N SER A 210 3.58 18.72 14.71
CA SER A 210 3.22 17.62 15.62
C SER A 210 1.86 17.01 15.28
N GLU A 211 1.02 17.73 14.53
CA GLU A 211 -0.34 17.32 14.15
C GLU A 211 -0.63 17.61 12.67
N LYS A 212 -1.60 16.89 12.12
CA LYS A 212 -2.08 17.13 10.75
C LYS A 212 -2.87 18.44 10.67
N HIS A 213 -2.59 19.23 9.63
CA HIS A 213 -3.28 20.50 9.33
C HIS A 213 -4.01 20.44 7.99
N ASN A 214 -4.76 19.35 7.74
CA ASN A 214 -5.41 19.04 6.46
C ASN A 214 -6.90 19.46 6.39
N ALA A 215 -7.39 20.28 7.31
CA ALA A 215 -8.80 20.65 7.38
C ALA A 215 -9.33 21.28 6.07
N ALA A 216 -8.46 21.94 5.29
CA ALA A 216 -8.81 22.55 4.02
C ALA A 216 -9.25 21.56 2.92
N ASN A 217 -8.92 20.26 3.04
CA ASN A 217 -9.33 19.24 2.08
C ASN A 217 -10.75 18.70 2.35
N GLY A 218 -11.44 19.16 3.39
CA GLY A 218 -12.80 18.77 3.74
C GLY A 218 -12.93 17.40 4.40
N GLN A 219 -11.84 16.77 4.83
CA GLN A 219 -11.83 15.47 5.52
C GLN A 219 -11.71 15.58 7.04
N ASP A 220 -11.73 16.79 7.60
CA ASP A 220 -11.63 17.05 9.05
C ASP A 220 -10.42 16.35 9.71
N ASN A 221 -9.27 16.35 9.05
CA ASN A 221 -8.04 15.65 9.47
C ASN A 221 -8.20 14.12 9.67
N ARG A 222 -9.22 13.48 9.08
CA ARG A 222 -9.41 12.02 9.16
C ARG A 222 -8.64 11.25 8.11
N ASP A 223 -8.12 11.92 7.08
CA ASP A 223 -7.33 11.38 5.99
C ASP A 223 -5.90 11.07 6.42
N GLY A 224 -5.33 10.06 5.81
CA GLY A 224 -3.94 9.66 6.00
C GLY A 224 -3.57 9.18 7.42
N PRO A 225 -2.41 8.58 7.61
CA PRO A 225 -1.93 8.16 8.92
C PRO A 225 -1.49 9.36 9.77
N ASN A 226 -1.48 9.18 11.09
CA ASN A 226 -0.66 10.00 11.98
C ASN A 226 0.73 9.39 12.01
N GLU A 227 1.73 10.15 11.60
CA GLU A 227 3.13 9.72 11.62
C GLU A 227 3.85 10.15 12.92
N PHE A 228 5.09 9.69 13.07
CA PHE A 228 5.90 9.99 14.25
C PHE A 228 6.70 11.28 14.03
N SER A 229 6.00 12.38 13.77
CA SER A 229 6.58 13.70 13.55
C SER A 229 7.08 14.35 14.83
N CYS A 230 7.93 15.36 14.68
CA CYS A 230 8.47 16.17 15.77
C CYS A 230 8.67 17.61 15.28
N ASN A 231 8.11 18.58 15.99
CA ASN A 231 8.16 19.99 15.61
C ASN A 231 9.19 20.83 16.42
N SER A 232 10.03 20.18 17.21
CA SER A 232 11.03 20.83 18.06
C SER A 232 10.46 21.92 18.98
N GLY A 233 9.16 21.84 19.29
CA GLY A 233 8.45 22.78 20.18
C GLY A 233 7.82 23.98 19.48
N TRP A 234 7.82 24.02 18.14
CA TRP A 234 7.16 25.05 17.34
C TRP A 234 6.31 24.43 16.24
N GLU A 235 5.03 24.75 16.17
CA GLU A 235 4.11 24.17 15.19
C GLU A 235 4.16 24.94 13.87
N GLY A 236 4.71 24.31 12.83
CA GLY A 236 4.93 24.91 11.51
C GLY A 236 6.27 25.64 11.38
N ASP A 237 6.53 26.16 10.20
CA ASP A 237 7.76 26.87 9.86
C ASP A 237 7.60 28.40 9.84
N GLN A 238 6.34 28.89 9.89
CA GLN A 238 6.07 30.32 9.85
C GLN A 238 6.49 31.00 11.17
N ASP A 239 7.32 32.03 11.05
CA ASP A 239 7.82 32.80 12.18
C ASP A 239 8.57 31.95 13.23
N ALA A 240 9.04 30.76 12.86
CA ALA A 240 9.82 29.90 13.75
C ALA A 240 11.15 30.59 14.13
N PRO A 241 11.57 30.54 15.43
CA PRO A 241 12.89 31.00 15.82
C PRO A 241 13.99 30.24 15.06
N GLN A 242 15.11 30.96 14.77
CA GLN A 242 16.23 30.36 14.02
C GLN A 242 16.77 29.10 14.72
N GLU A 243 16.78 29.09 16.06
CA GLU A 243 17.19 27.92 16.87
C GLU A 243 16.33 26.67 16.62
N VAL A 244 15.07 26.86 16.26
CA VAL A 244 14.16 25.74 15.89
C VAL A 244 14.41 25.29 14.45
N LEU A 245 14.69 26.25 13.54
CA LEU A 245 14.96 25.93 12.13
C LEU A 245 16.32 25.21 11.93
N ASP A 246 17.24 25.36 12.88
CA ASP A 246 18.56 24.73 12.84
C ASP A 246 18.58 23.29 13.44
N LEU A 247 17.48 22.83 14.01
CA LEU A 247 17.32 21.48 14.56
C LEU A 247 16.83 20.46 13.55
#